data_b3691a57dc6e2967f8c64532167f3d59
#
_entry.id   b3691a57dc6e2967f8c64532167f3d59
#
_cell.length_a   1.000
_cell.length_b   1.000
_cell.length_c   1.000
_cell.angle_alpha   90.00
_cell.angle_beta   90.00
_cell.angle_gamma   90.00
#
_symmetry.space_group_name_H-M   'P 1'
#
loop_
_entity.id
_entity.type
_entity.pdbx_description
1 polymer ?
#
loop_
_entity_poly.entity_id
_entity_poly.type
_entity_poly.pdbx_seq_one_letter_code
_entity_poly.pdbx_strand_id
1 'polypeptide(L)'
;MREKLRVYENKEITILATYKKYAITNHRRNNLFVNVTDTNNNELTSHCWVKLKKSQEKLLQTRHTYALKGTINTYYKKDKDGNKVMDYCLCDITEVKEVI
;
A
#
# COMPACT_ATOMS: atom_id res chain seq x y z
N MET A 1 -6.98 -4.70 -10.52
CA MET A 1 -6.99 -3.23 -10.39
C MET A 1 -7.58 -2.83 -9.04
N ARG A 2 -7.03 -1.82 -8.41
CA ARG A 2 -7.40 -1.43 -7.03
C ARG A 2 -8.55 -0.43 -7.04
N GLU A 3 -9.66 -0.80 -7.65
CA GLU A 3 -10.79 0.12 -7.88
C GLU A 3 -11.43 0.66 -6.60
N LYS A 4 -11.45 -0.15 -5.54
CA LYS A 4 -12.02 0.28 -4.27
C LYS A 4 -11.22 1.40 -3.60
N LEU A 5 -9.96 1.57 -3.99
CA LEU A 5 -9.13 2.68 -3.52
C LEU A 5 -9.45 3.99 -4.21
N ARG A 6 -10.12 3.95 -5.34
CA ARG A 6 -10.45 5.14 -6.13
C ARG A 6 -11.21 6.20 -5.33
N VAL A 7 -12.12 5.77 -4.47
CA VAL A 7 -12.92 6.70 -3.65
C VAL A 7 -12.07 7.44 -2.62
N TYR A 8 -10.86 6.94 -2.35
CA TYR A 8 -9.93 7.54 -1.40
C TYR A 8 -8.79 8.30 -2.08
N GLU A 9 -8.83 8.46 -3.39
CA GLU A 9 -7.77 9.16 -4.14
C GLU A 9 -7.51 10.54 -3.53
N ASN A 10 -6.24 10.82 -3.25
CA ASN A 10 -5.76 12.04 -2.59
C ASN A 10 -6.29 12.24 -1.17
N LYS A 11 -6.84 11.22 -0.57
CA LYS A 11 -7.34 11.27 0.81
C LYS A 11 -6.45 10.48 1.74
N GLU A 12 -6.36 10.94 2.98
CA GLU A 12 -5.68 10.19 4.04
C GLU A 12 -6.63 9.13 4.60
N ILE A 13 -6.15 7.90 4.67
CA ILE A 13 -6.92 6.79 5.25
C ILE A 13 -6.01 5.92 6.11
N THR A 14 -6.63 5.11 6.94
CA THR A 14 -5.95 4.04 7.68
C THR A 14 -6.37 2.71 7.07
N ILE A 15 -5.40 1.90 6.70
CA ILE A 15 -5.64 0.55 6.21
C ILE A 15 -5.03 -0.47 7.15
N LEU A 16 -5.57 -1.69 7.11
CA LEU A 16 -4.97 -2.85 7.75
C LEU A 16 -4.41 -3.73 6.64
N ALA A 17 -3.15 -4.12 6.75
CA ALA A 17 -2.52 -4.91 5.70
C ALA A 17 -1.38 -5.75 6.26
N THR A 18 -1.10 -6.87 5.60
CA THR A 18 -0.05 -7.79 6.00
C THR A 18 1.19 -7.57 5.13
N TYR A 19 2.33 -7.40 5.78
CA TYR A 19 3.59 -7.17 5.07
C TYR A 19 4.06 -8.43 4.37
N LYS A 20 4.36 -8.31 3.08
CA LYS A 20 4.84 -9.44 2.28
C LYS A 20 6.34 -9.36 1.99
N LYS A 21 6.79 -8.29 1.38
CA LYS A 21 8.20 -8.18 0.98
C LYS A 21 8.60 -6.78 0.59
N TYR A 22 9.91 -6.55 0.61
CA TYR A 22 10.54 -5.38 0.02
C TYR A 22 10.97 -5.72 -1.41
N ALA A 23 10.79 -4.79 -2.33
CA ALA A 23 11.30 -4.92 -3.69
C ALA A 23 11.58 -3.54 -4.27
N ILE A 24 12.66 -3.43 -5.03
CA ILE A 24 12.99 -2.21 -5.75
C ILE A 24 12.18 -2.22 -7.04
N THR A 25 11.40 -1.16 -7.26
CA THR A 25 10.59 -1.01 -8.47
C THR A 25 10.94 0.28 -9.18
N ASN A 26 10.57 0.38 -10.46
CA ASN A 26 10.76 1.61 -11.25
C ASN A 26 9.94 2.77 -10.70
N HIS A 27 8.95 2.49 -9.88
CA HIS A 27 8.06 3.49 -9.30
C HIS A 27 8.46 3.90 -7.89
N ARG A 28 9.58 3.37 -7.39
CA ARG A 28 10.05 3.61 -6.01
C ARG A 28 9.00 3.24 -4.96
N ARG A 29 8.12 2.28 -5.27
CA ARG A 29 7.14 1.73 -4.35
C ARG A 29 7.70 0.40 -3.86
N ASN A 30 8.30 0.42 -2.70
CA ASN A 30 9.26 -0.62 -2.33
C ASN A 30 8.75 -1.65 -1.33
N ASN A 31 7.59 -1.43 -0.73
CA ASN A 31 7.05 -2.38 0.25
C ASN A 31 5.70 -2.90 -0.23
N LEU A 32 5.60 -4.22 -0.39
CA LEU A 32 4.37 -4.86 -0.83
C LEU A 32 3.60 -5.39 0.37
N PHE A 33 2.37 -4.95 0.48
CA PHE A 33 1.42 -5.43 1.47
C PHE A 33 0.28 -6.17 0.79
N VAL A 34 -0.26 -7.18 1.46
CA VAL A 34 -1.36 -8.02 0.97
C VAL A 34 -2.52 -8.00 1.97
N ASN A 35 -3.67 -8.50 1.54
CA ASN A 35 -4.88 -8.57 2.36
C ASN A 35 -5.25 -7.20 2.93
N VAL A 36 -5.35 -6.21 2.04
CA VAL A 36 -5.57 -4.82 2.41
C VAL A 36 -7.05 -4.59 2.70
N THR A 37 -7.35 -4.15 3.91
CA THR A 37 -8.73 -3.85 4.33
C THR A 37 -8.81 -2.45 4.93
N ASP A 38 -10.03 -1.96 5.09
CA ASP A 38 -10.27 -0.79 5.93
C ASP A 38 -10.31 -1.20 7.41
N THR A 39 -10.55 -0.26 8.29
CA THR A 39 -10.57 -0.54 9.74
C THR A 39 -11.79 -1.36 10.18
N ASN A 40 -12.77 -1.54 9.30
CA ASN A 40 -13.94 -2.38 9.54
C ASN A 40 -13.80 -3.77 8.89
N ASN A 41 -12.58 -4.12 8.44
CA ASN A 41 -12.27 -5.40 7.78
C ASN A 41 -12.96 -5.58 6.41
N ASN A 42 -13.39 -4.49 5.78
CA ASN A 42 -13.87 -4.56 4.39
C ASN A 42 -12.67 -4.59 3.44
N GLU A 43 -12.64 -5.57 2.56
CA GLU A 43 -11.54 -5.70 1.60
C GLU A 43 -11.48 -4.49 0.66
N LEU A 44 -10.30 -3.90 0.55
CA LEU A 44 -10.02 -2.81 -0.38
C LEU A 44 -9.28 -3.30 -1.61
N THR A 45 -8.30 -4.16 -1.42
CA THR A 45 -7.53 -4.76 -2.52
C THR A 45 -6.78 -5.98 -1.99
N SER A 46 -6.38 -6.86 -2.91
CA SER A 46 -5.57 -8.02 -2.55
C SER A 46 -4.12 -7.65 -2.22
N HIS A 47 -3.60 -6.60 -2.84
CA HIS A 47 -2.22 -6.14 -2.61
C HIS A 47 -2.11 -4.65 -2.91
N CYS A 48 -1.11 -4.02 -2.30
CA CYS A 48 -0.86 -2.60 -2.46
C CYS A 48 0.62 -2.30 -2.21
N TRP A 49 1.21 -1.47 -3.06
CA TRP A 49 2.54 -0.95 -2.82
C TRP A 49 2.45 0.22 -1.84
N VAL A 50 3.37 0.25 -0.87
CA VAL A 50 3.42 1.29 0.14
C VAL A 50 4.83 1.88 0.17
N LYS A 51 4.90 3.19 0.06
CA LYS A 51 6.17 3.90 0.15
C LYS A 51 6.44 4.24 1.61
N LEU A 52 7.50 3.66 2.17
CA LEU A 52 7.90 3.86 3.55
C LEU A 52 9.30 4.44 3.65
N LYS A 53 9.53 5.20 4.72
CA LYS A 53 10.87 5.66 5.08
C LYS A 53 11.64 4.50 5.71
N LYS A 54 12.98 4.57 5.69
CA LYS A 54 13.82 3.53 6.28
C LYS A 54 13.50 3.30 7.76
N SER A 55 13.24 4.36 8.52
CA SER A 55 12.87 4.25 9.92
C SER A 55 11.57 3.48 10.14
N GLN A 56 10.65 3.59 9.20
CA GLN A 56 9.38 2.87 9.24
C GLN A 56 9.56 1.41 8.82
N GLU A 57 10.41 1.17 7.82
CA GLU A 57 10.70 -0.18 7.33
C GLU A 57 11.31 -1.08 8.41
N LYS A 58 12.08 -0.51 9.31
CA LYS A 58 12.69 -1.26 10.43
C LYS A 58 11.66 -1.88 11.37
N LEU A 59 10.43 -1.39 11.36
CA LEU A 59 9.36 -1.90 12.21
C LEU A 59 8.68 -3.12 11.62
N LEU A 60 8.96 -3.44 10.36
CA LEU A 60 8.19 -4.43 9.61
C LEU A 60 8.76 -5.83 9.78
N GLN A 61 7.87 -6.78 9.96
CA GLN A 61 8.17 -8.21 9.95
C GLN A 61 7.24 -8.91 8.96
N THR A 62 7.81 -9.77 8.12
CA THR A 62 7.04 -10.50 7.12
C THR A 62 5.92 -11.31 7.77
N ARG A 63 4.75 -11.27 7.18
CA ARG A 63 3.52 -11.95 7.62
C ARG A 63 2.85 -11.32 8.84
N HIS A 64 3.39 -10.22 9.35
CA HIS A 64 2.72 -9.45 10.41
C HIS A 64 1.78 -8.43 9.79
N THR A 65 0.70 -8.13 10.50
CA THR A 65 -0.31 -7.17 10.07
C THR A 65 -0.10 -5.83 10.73
N TYR A 66 -0.26 -4.76 9.97
CA TYR A 66 -0.02 -3.39 10.41
C TYR A 66 -1.21 -2.50 10.06
N ALA A 67 -1.48 -1.54 10.94
CA ALA A 67 -2.32 -0.40 10.62
C ALA A 67 -1.40 0.67 10.04
N LEU A 68 -1.71 1.12 8.84
CA LEU A 68 -0.92 2.11 8.11
C LEU A 68 -1.80 3.31 7.79
N LYS A 69 -1.38 4.48 8.23
CA LYS A 69 -2.09 5.73 7.93
C LYS A 69 -1.29 6.52 6.92
N GLY A 70 -1.91 6.82 5.79
CA GLY A 70 -1.26 7.54 4.71
C GLY A 70 -2.25 8.02 3.69
N THR A 71 -1.73 8.54 2.57
CA THR A 71 -2.52 9.13 1.50
C THR A 71 -2.52 8.21 0.28
N ILE A 72 -3.68 7.99 -0.30
CA ILE A 72 -3.82 7.22 -1.54
C ILE A 72 -3.45 8.12 -2.71
N ASN A 73 -2.40 7.74 -3.43
CA ASN A 73 -1.93 8.43 -4.62
C ASN A 73 -1.99 7.50 -5.83
N THR A 74 -2.01 8.11 -7.00
CA THR A 74 -1.95 7.36 -8.26
C THR A 74 -0.51 7.26 -8.75
N TYR A 75 -0.24 6.21 -9.51
CA TYR A 75 1.00 6.06 -10.27
C TYR A 75 0.72 5.31 -11.55
N TYR A 76 1.65 5.38 -12.50
CA TYR A 76 1.53 4.69 -13.78
C TYR A 76 2.50 3.52 -13.85
N LYS A 77 2.03 2.43 -14.44
CA LYS A 77 2.85 1.25 -14.72
C LYS A 77 2.53 0.76 -16.13
N LYS A 78 3.37 -0.12 -16.66
CA LYS A 78 3.11 -0.75 -17.96
C LYS A 78 2.49 -2.13 -17.72
N ASP A 79 1.49 -2.46 -18.53
CA ASP A 79 0.90 -3.79 -18.54
C ASP A 79 1.72 -4.74 -19.44
N LYS A 80 1.20 -5.95 -19.67
CA LYS A 80 1.86 -6.97 -20.47
C LYS A 80 2.13 -6.51 -21.91
N ASP A 81 1.26 -5.66 -22.45
CA ASP A 81 1.34 -5.17 -23.81
C ASP A 81 2.13 -3.88 -23.94
N GLY A 82 2.71 -3.43 -22.84
CA GLY A 82 3.47 -2.18 -22.80
C GLY A 82 2.61 -0.92 -22.70
N ASN A 83 1.31 -1.07 -22.51
CA ASN A 83 0.40 0.06 -22.35
C ASN A 83 0.51 0.65 -20.95
N LYS A 84 0.45 1.98 -20.88
CA LYS A 84 0.51 2.71 -19.62
C LYS A 84 -0.84 2.61 -18.91
N VAL A 85 -0.84 2.05 -17.70
CA VAL A 85 -2.05 1.94 -16.88
C VAL A 85 -1.85 2.61 -15.53
N MET A 86 -2.92 3.22 -15.02
CA MET A 86 -2.92 3.88 -13.72
C MET A 86 -3.29 2.88 -12.62
N ASP A 87 -2.62 3.01 -11.50
CA ASP A 87 -2.94 2.24 -10.31
C ASP A 87 -2.80 3.10 -9.06
N TYR A 88 -3.11 2.54 -7.90
CA TYR A 88 -3.11 3.26 -6.64
C TYR A 88 -2.07 2.70 -5.69
N CYS A 89 -1.47 3.60 -4.89
CA CYS A 89 -0.52 3.23 -3.84
C CYS A 89 -0.77 4.08 -2.60
N LEU A 90 -0.23 3.64 -1.48
CA LEU A 90 -0.28 4.38 -0.22
C LEU A 90 1.05 5.08 0.00
N CYS A 91 1.02 6.39 0.17
CA CYS A 91 2.20 7.25 0.34
C CYS A 91 2.03 8.15 1.56
N ASP A 92 3.09 8.90 1.87
CA ASP A 92 3.08 9.88 2.96
C ASP A 92 2.58 9.25 4.26
N ILE A 93 3.19 8.14 4.62
CA ILE A 93 2.80 7.37 5.80
C ILE A 93 3.14 8.15 7.06
N THR A 94 2.12 8.44 7.85
CA THR A 94 2.27 9.16 9.11
C THR A 94 2.23 8.24 10.32
N GLU A 95 1.77 7.00 10.15
CA GLU A 95 1.61 6.08 11.26
C GLU A 95 1.78 4.64 10.80
N VAL A 96 2.59 3.88 11.51
CA VAL A 96 2.79 2.45 11.31
C VAL A 96 2.64 1.79 12.67
N LYS A 97 1.65 0.93 12.83
CA LYS A 97 1.40 0.27 14.10
C LYS A 97 1.07 -1.20 13.87
N GLU A 98 1.80 -2.08 14.53
CA GLU A 98 1.50 -3.50 14.44
C GLU A 98 0.17 -3.82 15.10
N VAL A 99 -0.63 -4.64 14.42
CA VAL A 99 -1.93 -5.11 14.93
C VAL A 99 -1.72 -6.53 15.45
N ILE A 100 -2.00 -6.69 16.72
CA ILE A 100 -1.83 -7.98 17.41
C ILE A 100 -3.10 -8.81 17.33
#